data_340b8d577e05321485695d4a307e8736
#
_entry.id   340b8d577e05321485695d4a307e8736
#
_cell.length_a   1.000
_cell.length_b   1.000
_cell.length_c   1.000
_cell.angle_alpha   90.00
_cell.angle_beta   90.00
_cell.angle_gamma   90.00
#
_symmetry.space_group_name_H-M   'P 1'
#
loop_
_entity.id
_entity.type
_entity.pdbx_description
1 polymer ?
#
loop_
_entity_poly.entity_id
_entity_poly.type
_entity_poly.pdbx_seq_one_letter_code
_entity_poly.pdbx_strand_id
1 'polypeptide(L)'
;MSYYRSYFSKNNTIIKNSQVNTAKNPNTEIFYGSGFSKFIFQLDLSGLEEKINNGDLVLNSNTRHYLHLTNTIFGDEDLTGVERGTGRQRTTSFDLVLFRIPEFWDEGVGYDYEEIYDYTTGNVTFDVRPSNWVMRTTLDQWTEGGIYAISGDTITKIHFDNGNENINVDITDHINGIITGNTVNYGIGLAFDTPYMDVSSEIDQSVSFFTKYTQTFWEPFLETVFDDIIDDNRENFYIDADRNLYLYVNYMNNAFDLDELPTVDILDYNSVLIGSLSGLTTTKIRKGVYKITFGLSGQLCDGKRFYYDKWCNLKINGASLACVTQKFIPKPFTDLFNIGTNNTELNRYAMQFFGVSLNEKIKRGEKRKIVVTFKSITDSKSVLMNDVYYRIYVKEGKTQVNVIDWTNLDRTNENSFVLDTSYMIPREYWIEIRNRVYSEDIFYKNDIKFEIISEK
;
A
#
# COMPACT_ATOMS: atom_id res chain seq x y z
N MET A 1 4.13 -2.73 3.70
CA MET A 1 3.88 -1.37 3.21
C MET A 1 2.40 -1.12 3.17
N SER A 2 1.96 -0.08 3.81
CA SER A 2 0.58 0.41 3.77
C SER A 2 0.51 1.71 3.00
N TYR A 3 -0.68 2.09 2.60
CA TYR A 3 -0.92 3.34 1.90
C TYR A 3 -2.12 4.07 2.49
N TYR A 4 -2.08 5.40 2.39
CA TYR A 4 -3.16 6.28 2.78
C TYR A 4 -3.44 7.24 1.62
N ARG A 5 -4.71 7.55 1.36
CA ARG A 5 -5.11 8.47 0.29
C ARG A 5 -5.70 9.74 0.85
N SER A 6 -5.15 10.86 0.40
CA SER A 6 -5.68 12.20 0.63
C SER A 6 -6.26 12.74 -0.65
N TYR A 7 -7.46 13.27 -0.61
CA TYR A 7 -8.16 13.79 -1.78
C TYR A 7 -8.02 15.30 -1.91
N PHE A 8 -8.47 15.85 -3.00
CA PHE A 8 -8.44 17.29 -3.21
C PHE A 8 -9.51 18.00 -2.38
N SER A 9 -9.12 19.03 -1.64
CA SER A 9 -10.05 19.91 -0.93
C SER A 9 -10.76 20.86 -1.90
N LYS A 10 -10.02 21.38 -2.88
CA LYS A 10 -10.52 22.28 -3.92
C LYS A 10 -9.70 22.17 -5.19
N ASN A 11 -10.32 22.53 -6.33
CA ASN A 11 -9.66 22.65 -7.62
C ASN A 11 -10.32 23.71 -8.51
N ASN A 12 -9.60 24.18 -9.51
CA ASN A 12 -10.12 25.05 -10.56
C ASN A 12 -9.20 25.04 -11.78
N THR A 13 -9.74 25.38 -12.95
CA THR A 13 -8.95 25.66 -14.16
C THR A 13 -8.96 27.15 -14.44
N ILE A 14 -7.79 27.77 -14.49
CA ILE A 14 -7.58 29.18 -14.75
C ILE A 14 -7.19 29.37 -16.20
N ILE A 15 -7.93 30.25 -16.91
CA ILE A 15 -7.77 30.46 -18.34
C ILE A 15 -7.25 31.87 -18.57
N LYS A 16 -6.21 32.02 -19.40
CA LYS A 16 -5.57 33.30 -19.70
C LYS A 16 -6.58 34.34 -20.16
N ASN A 17 -6.54 35.52 -19.55
CA ASN A 17 -7.40 36.67 -19.84
C ASN A 17 -8.90 36.38 -19.68
N SER A 18 -9.30 35.30 -19.03
CA SER A 18 -10.70 34.99 -18.75
C SER A 18 -11.01 35.21 -17.28
N GLN A 19 -12.22 35.65 -16.99
CA GLN A 19 -12.77 35.75 -15.64
C GLN A 19 -13.72 34.58 -15.31
N VAL A 20 -13.86 33.61 -16.20
CA VAL A 20 -14.71 32.45 -15.99
C VAL A 20 -14.12 31.53 -14.91
N ASN A 21 -14.98 31.02 -14.05
CA ASN A 21 -14.65 30.00 -13.05
C ASN A 21 -15.20 28.64 -13.51
N THR A 22 -14.38 27.62 -13.48
CA THR A 22 -14.72 26.26 -13.92
C THR A 22 -14.47 25.21 -12.82
N ALA A 23 -14.49 25.65 -11.57
CA ALA A 23 -14.10 24.82 -10.41
C ALA A 23 -14.90 23.52 -10.29
N LYS A 24 -16.18 23.54 -10.64
CA LYS A 24 -17.08 22.38 -10.52
C LYS A 24 -17.14 21.48 -11.77
N ASN A 25 -16.35 21.79 -12.78
CA ASN A 25 -16.27 20.95 -13.97
C ASN A 25 -15.71 19.58 -13.59
N PRO A 26 -16.31 18.45 -14.04
CA PRO A 26 -15.79 17.10 -13.78
C PRO A 26 -14.42 16.83 -14.40
N ASN A 27 -14.02 17.61 -15.39
CA ASN A 27 -12.73 17.51 -16.06
C ASN A 27 -12.03 18.87 -16.08
N THR A 28 -10.71 18.85 -15.99
CA THR A 28 -9.87 20.01 -16.28
C THR A 28 -9.27 19.84 -17.67
N GLU A 29 -9.13 20.93 -18.40
CA GLU A 29 -8.41 20.97 -19.66
C GLU A 29 -7.26 21.96 -19.57
N ILE A 30 -6.05 21.45 -19.73
CA ILE A 30 -4.83 22.23 -19.75
C ILE A 30 -4.46 22.38 -21.23
N PHE A 31 -4.44 23.61 -21.74
CA PHE A 31 -4.21 23.88 -23.16
C PHE A 31 -3.23 25.03 -23.37
N TYR A 32 -2.68 25.08 -24.59
CA TYR A 32 -1.91 26.19 -25.11
C TYR A 32 -2.15 26.36 -26.61
N GLY A 33 -1.93 27.60 -27.11
CA GLY A 33 -2.13 27.94 -28.50
C GLY A 33 -2.55 29.40 -28.62
N SER A 34 -3.77 29.68 -29.07
CA SER A 34 -4.36 31.03 -29.08
C SER A 34 -4.54 31.61 -27.67
N GLY A 35 -4.55 30.75 -26.68
CA GLY A 35 -4.54 31.03 -25.25
C GLY A 35 -3.82 29.95 -24.48
N PHE A 36 -3.91 29.98 -23.17
CA PHE A 36 -3.50 28.87 -22.33
C PHE A 36 -4.29 28.79 -21.01
N SER A 37 -4.32 27.61 -20.44
CA SER A 37 -4.94 27.36 -19.14
C SER A 37 -4.00 26.66 -18.18
N LYS A 38 -4.35 26.71 -16.90
CA LYS A 38 -3.64 26.06 -15.81
C LYS A 38 -4.64 25.39 -14.89
N PHE A 39 -4.33 24.21 -14.45
CA PHE A 39 -5.09 23.54 -13.40
C PHE A 39 -4.48 23.84 -12.05
N ILE A 40 -5.27 24.32 -11.11
CA ILE A 40 -4.86 24.57 -9.72
C ILE A 40 -5.70 23.71 -8.78
N PHE A 41 -5.07 23.15 -7.78
CA PHE A 41 -5.73 22.28 -6.80
C PHE A 41 -5.03 22.33 -5.45
N GLN A 42 -5.75 21.99 -4.39
CA GLN A 42 -5.23 21.89 -3.04
C GLN A 42 -5.61 20.54 -2.45
N LEU A 43 -4.65 19.88 -1.81
CA LEU A 43 -4.84 18.61 -1.13
C LEU A 43 -5.41 18.83 0.26
N ASP A 44 -6.34 17.98 0.67
CA ASP A 44 -6.74 17.85 2.06
C ASP A 44 -5.78 16.90 2.79
N LEU A 45 -4.87 17.45 3.54
CA LEU A 45 -3.88 16.71 4.32
C LEU A 45 -4.29 16.50 5.77
N SER A 46 -5.45 17.00 6.20
CA SER A 46 -5.90 16.96 7.60
C SER A 46 -5.93 15.56 8.19
N GLY A 47 -6.46 14.59 7.44
CA GLY A 47 -6.51 13.19 7.87
C GLY A 47 -5.13 12.53 7.89
N LEU A 48 -4.20 12.93 7.02
CA LEU A 48 -2.81 12.47 7.05
C LEU A 48 -2.07 13.03 8.26
N GLU A 49 -2.22 14.34 8.52
CA GLU A 49 -1.64 15.02 9.67
C GLU A 49 -2.19 14.44 10.99
N GLU A 50 -3.48 14.15 11.05
CA GLU A 50 -4.09 13.48 12.21
C GLU A 50 -3.44 12.12 12.48
N LYS A 51 -3.23 11.28 11.45
CA LYS A 51 -2.56 9.99 11.59
C LYS A 51 -1.12 10.12 12.06
N ILE A 52 -0.39 11.12 11.57
CA ILE A 52 0.98 11.39 11.99
C ILE A 52 0.99 11.86 13.46
N ASN A 53 0.13 12.80 13.84
CA ASN A 53 0.03 13.32 15.19
C ASN A 53 -0.40 12.25 16.21
N ASN A 54 -1.26 11.34 15.81
CA ASN A 54 -1.66 10.19 16.62
C ASN A 54 -0.57 9.10 16.71
N GLY A 55 0.48 9.20 15.90
CA GLY A 55 1.54 8.19 15.81
C GLY A 55 1.11 6.91 15.10
N ASP A 56 0.01 6.94 14.35
CA ASP A 56 -0.44 5.82 13.51
C ASP A 56 0.42 5.70 12.24
N LEU A 57 0.96 6.82 11.78
CA LEU A 57 1.88 6.91 10.65
C LEU A 57 3.13 7.68 11.09
N VAL A 58 4.30 7.09 10.83
CA VAL A 58 5.59 7.73 11.13
C VAL A 58 6.27 8.08 9.82
N LEU A 59 6.56 9.38 9.64
CA LEU A 59 7.37 9.83 8.51
C LEU A 59 8.81 9.40 8.70
N ASN A 60 9.33 8.68 7.72
CA ASN A 60 10.72 8.23 7.70
C ASN A 60 11.28 8.28 6.27
N SER A 61 12.53 7.86 6.09
CA SER A 61 13.19 7.86 4.78
C SER A 61 12.52 6.96 3.72
N ASN A 62 11.63 6.05 4.14
CA ASN A 62 10.90 5.15 3.24
C ASN A 62 9.50 5.66 2.90
N THR A 63 9.03 6.72 3.58
CA THR A 63 7.74 7.33 3.25
C THR A 63 7.82 8.05 1.92
N ARG A 64 6.83 7.83 1.05
CA ARG A 64 6.71 8.47 -0.26
C ARG A 64 5.31 9.00 -0.47
N HIS A 65 5.22 10.10 -1.21
CA HIS A 65 3.96 10.74 -1.55
C HIS A 65 3.86 10.88 -3.07
N TYR A 66 2.91 10.14 -3.66
CA TYR A 66 2.67 10.13 -5.09
C TYR A 66 1.37 10.85 -5.44
N LEU A 67 1.45 11.81 -6.33
CA LEU A 67 0.27 12.48 -6.89
C LEU A 67 -0.27 11.67 -8.05
N HIS A 68 -1.56 11.37 -8.03
CA HIS A 68 -2.27 10.65 -9.08
C HIS A 68 -3.34 11.52 -9.72
N LEU A 69 -3.23 11.74 -11.03
CA LEU A 69 -4.30 12.29 -11.86
C LEU A 69 -4.54 11.34 -13.05
N THR A 70 -5.79 11.04 -13.30
CA THR A 70 -6.18 10.17 -14.41
C THR A 70 -6.57 11.02 -15.61
N ASN A 71 -5.97 10.72 -16.76
CA ASN A 71 -6.32 11.34 -18.03
C ASN A 71 -7.75 10.95 -18.44
N THR A 72 -8.46 11.86 -19.09
CA THR A 72 -9.85 11.59 -19.54
C THR A 72 -9.93 10.73 -20.79
N ILE A 73 -8.81 10.54 -21.49
CA ILE A 73 -8.71 9.71 -22.69
C ILE A 73 -8.31 8.31 -22.25
N PHE A 74 -9.19 7.33 -22.49
CA PHE A 74 -8.93 5.92 -22.18
C PHE A 74 -8.53 5.15 -23.44
N GLY A 75 -7.40 4.41 -23.33
CA GLY A 75 -6.97 3.44 -24.32
C GLY A 75 -6.08 3.99 -25.44
N ASP A 76 -5.55 3.04 -26.23
CA ASP A 76 -4.73 3.26 -27.43
C ASP A 76 -5.58 3.64 -28.65
N GLU A 77 -6.75 4.21 -28.46
CA GLU A 77 -7.51 4.67 -29.60
C GLU A 77 -6.71 5.74 -30.31
N ASP A 78 -6.42 5.45 -31.56
CA ASP A 78 -5.71 6.31 -32.51
C ASP A 78 -6.59 7.54 -32.82
N LEU A 79 -6.74 8.40 -31.82
CA LEU A 79 -7.47 9.65 -31.92
C LEU A 79 -6.59 10.65 -32.70
N THR A 80 -6.29 10.32 -33.95
CA THR A 80 -5.87 11.31 -34.93
C THR A 80 -7.08 12.21 -35.22
N GLY A 81 -7.34 13.14 -34.34
CA GLY A 81 -8.47 14.00 -34.52
C GLY A 81 -8.70 15.00 -33.41
N VAL A 82 -9.42 15.97 -33.72
CA VAL A 82 -9.96 17.02 -32.84
C VAL A 82 -10.73 16.37 -31.71
N GLU A 83 -10.39 16.65 -30.45
CA GLU A 83 -11.22 16.26 -29.31
C GLU A 83 -12.67 16.71 -29.55
N ARG A 84 -13.61 15.78 -29.30
CA ARG A 84 -15.04 16.07 -29.59
C ARG A 84 -15.51 17.25 -28.76
N GLY A 85 -15.74 18.35 -29.41
CA GLY A 85 -16.45 19.52 -28.87
C GLY A 85 -15.59 20.76 -28.62
N THR A 86 -14.28 20.68 -28.44
CA THR A 86 -13.43 21.83 -28.11
C THR A 86 -12.70 22.43 -29.31
N GLY A 87 -12.56 21.70 -30.41
CA GLY A 87 -11.77 22.13 -31.58
C GLY A 87 -10.25 22.05 -31.36
N ARG A 88 -9.80 21.52 -30.22
CA ARG A 88 -8.38 21.39 -29.83
C ARG A 88 -7.82 20.06 -30.27
N GLN A 89 -6.52 20.02 -30.55
CA GLN A 89 -5.81 18.80 -30.90
C GLN A 89 -5.13 18.24 -29.69
N ARG A 90 -5.04 16.90 -29.63
CA ARG A 90 -4.21 16.21 -28.65
C ARG A 90 -2.74 16.58 -28.84
N THR A 91 -2.11 16.97 -27.76
CA THR A 91 -0.68 17.29 -27.71
C THR A 91 0.12 16.04 -27.50
N THR A 92 1.21 15.89 -28.24
CA THR A 92 2.19 14.81 -28.09
C THR A 92 3.57 15.37 -27.86
N SER A 93 4.41 14.66 -27.10
CA SER A 93 5.79 15.03 -26.77
C SER A 93 5.92 16.43 -26.18
N PHE A 94 5.44 16.58 -24.96
CA PHE A 94 5.46 17.83 -24.23
C PHE A 94 5.77 17.61 -22.74
N ASP A 95 6.09 18.70 -22.06
CA ASP A 95 6.32 18.69 -20.62
C ASP A 95 5.23 19.50 -19.91
N LEU A 96 4.70 18.92 -18.82
CA LEU A 96 3.92 19.63 -17.83
C LEU A 96 4.80 19.94 -16.62
N VAL A 97 4.53 21.07 -15.97
CA VAL A 97 5.20 21.48 -14.74
C VAL A 97 4.21 21.51 -13.58
N LEU A 98 4.58 20.85 -12.48
CA LEU A 98 3.95 21.05 -11.18
C LEU A 98 4.69 22.16 -10.43
N PHE A 99 3.95 23.13 -9.91
CA PHE A 99 4.51 24.25 -9.18
C PHE A 99 3.69 24.59 -7.94
N ARG A 100 4.36 25.18 -6.95
CA ARG A 100 3.73 25.61 -5.70
C ARG A 100 2.89 26.87 -5.93
N ILE A 101 1.69 26.91 -5.35
CA ILE A 101 0.88 28.12 -5.29
C ILE A 101 1.29 28.93 -4.07
N PRO A 102 1.75 30.19 -4.23
CA PRO A 102 2.26 30.98 -3.12
C PRO A 102 1.18 31.73 -2.32
N GLU A 103 -0.05 31.79 -2.83
CA GLU A 103 -1.13 32.64 -2.29
C GLU A 103 -2.41 31.83 -2.04
N PHE A 104 -3.15 32.19 -1.01
CA PHE A 104 -4.48 31.62 -0.76
C PHE A 104 -5.46 32.01 -1.86
N TRP A 105 -6.37 31.10 -2.21
CA TRP A 105 -7.37 31.31 -3.27
C TRP A 105 -8.69 30.60 -2.94
N ASP A 106 -9.78 31.08 -3.51
CA ASP A 106 -11.12 30.49 -3.40
C ASP A 106 -11.40 29.55 -4.58
N GLU A 107 -12.10 28.43 -4.33
CA GLU A 107 -12.43 27.48 -5.39
C GLU A 107 -13.41 28.05 -6.41
N GLY A 108 -14.44 28.76 -5.94
CA GLY A 108 -15.56 29.18 -6.75
C GLY A 108 -16.62 28.09 -6.91
N VAL A 109 -17.58 28.33 -7.83
CA VAL A 109 -18.74 27.46 -8.03
C VAL A 109 -19.14 27.28 -9.51
N GLY A 110 -18.34 27.79 -10.43
CA GLY A 110 -18.61 27.70 -11.86
C GLY A 110 -18.49 26.26 -12.39
N TYR A 111 -19.32 25.90 -13.33
CA TYR A 111 -19.38 24.54 -13.87
C TYR A 111 -18.67 24.40 -15.21
N ASP A 112 -18.75 25.41 -16.08
CA ASP A 112 -18.25 25.29 -17.44
C ASP A 112 -17.88 26.65 -18.03
N TYR A 113 -17.32 26.62 -19.24
CA TYR A 113 -17.12 27.76 -20.10
C TYR A 113 -18.45 28.23 -20.74
N GLU A 114 -19.53 27.44 -20.55
CA GLU A 114 -20.80 27.73 -21.14
C GLU A 114 -21.48 28.94 -20.48
N GLU A 115 -22.12 29.72 -21.34
CA GLU A 115 -22.94 30.86 -20.97
C GLU A 115 -24.15 30.38 -20.16
N ILE A 116 -24.30 30.88 -18.94
CA ILE A 116 -25.55 30.69 -18.19
C ILE A 116 -26.59 31.69 -18.74
N TYR A 117 -27.57 31.17 -19.49
CA TYR A 117 -28.68 31.98 -19.93
C TYR A 117 -29.66 32.20 -18.78
N ASP A 118 -29.77 33.45 -18.32
CA ASP A 118 -30.78 33.83 -17.35
C ASP A 118 -32.13 34.09 -18.05
N TYR A 119 -33.01 33.14 -17.95
CA TYR A 119 -34.36 33.22 -18.53
C TYR A 119 -35.23 34.33 -17.94
N THR A 120 -34.87 34.91 -16.78
CA THR A 120 -35.63 35.99 -16.16
C THR A 120 -35.23 37.36 -16.67
N THR A 121 -33.98 37.56 -17.01
CA THR A 121 -33.46 38.84 -17.51
C THR A 121 -33.16 38.82 -19.01
N GLY A 122 -33.13 37.64 -19.63
CA GLY A 122 -32.75 37.47 -21.03
C GLY A 122 -31.26 37.71 -21.30
N ASN A 123 -30.45 37.74 -20.26
CA ASN A 123 -29.00 37.99 -20.35
C ASN A 123 -28.23 36.70 -20.25
N VAL A 124 -27.11 36.67 -20.95
CA VAL A 124 -26.09 35.63 -20.82
C VAL A 124 -25.11 36.07 -19.75
N THR A 125 -24.89 35.21 -18.77
CA THR A 125 -23.95 35.46 -17.69
C THR A 125 -22.98 34.27 -17.53
N PHE A 126 -21.72 34.60 -17.26
CA PHE A 126 -20.73 33.63 -16.85
C PHE A 126 -20.58 33.65 -15.32
N ASP A 127 -20.21 32.53 -14.76
CA ASP A 127 -19.76 32.52 -13.36
C ASP A 127 -18.36 33.14 -13.29
N VAL A 128 -18.28 34.39 -12.91
CA VAL A 128 -17.04 35.16 -12.79
C VAL A 128 -16.53 35.22 -11.37
N ARG A 129 -17.13 34.44 -10.46
CA ARG A 129 -16.63 34.36 -9.08
C ARG A 129 -15.21 33.80 -9.03
N PRO A 130 -14.38 34.25 -8.09
CA PRO A 130 -13.03 33.75 -7.97
C PRO A 130 -13.00 32.28 -7.51
N SER A 131 -11.93 31.54 -7.82
CA SER A 131 -10.75 32.03 -8.52
C SER A 131 -10.91 32.03 -10.04
N ASN A 132 -10.22 32.96 -10.69
CA ASN A 132 -10.10 33.02 -12.15
C ASN A 132 -8.72 33.62 -12.51
N TRP A 133 -8.49 34.00 -13.75
CA TRP A 133 -7.22 34.59 -14.18
C TRP A 133 -6.83 35.86 -13.42
N VAL A 134 -7.80 36.68 -13.03
CA VAL A 134 -7.55 37.99 -12.39
C VAL A 134 -7.65 37.89 -10.89
N MET A 135 -8.72 37.28 -10.42
CA MET A 135 -9.06 37.24 -9.00
C MET A 135 -8.69 35.90 -8.37
N ARG A 136 -8.00 35.93 -7.24
CA ARG A 136 -7.75 34.73 -6.40
C ARG A 136 -8.85 34.51 -5.35
N THR A 137 -9.38 35.61 -4.82
CA THR A 137 -10.51 35.65 -3.87
C THR A 137 -11.52 36.70 -4.30
N THR A 138 -12.63 36.80 -3.61
CA THR A 138 -13.65 37.83 -3.88
C THR A 138 -13.13 39.27 -3.72
N LEU A 139 -12.07 39.45 -2.96
CA LEU A 139 -11.52 40.78 -2.64
C LEU A 139 -10.13 41.03 -3.24
N ASP A 140 -9.39 39.94 -3.50
CA ASP A 140 -7.98 40.04 -3.84
C ASP A 140 -7.70 39.52 -5.24
N GLN A 141 -6.81 40.20 -5.93
CA GLN A 141 -6.23 39.74 -7.19
C GLN A 141 -5.00 38.88 -6.93
N TRP A 142 -4.61 38.08 -7.92
CA TRP A 142 -3.30 37.45 -7.91
C TRP A 142 -2.22 38.51 -7.99
N THR A 143 -1.10 38.30 -7.26
CA THR A 143 0.07 39.20 -7.35
C THR A 143 0.59 39.30 -8.77
N GLU A 144 0.58 38.18 -9.49
CA GLU A 144 0.80 38.12 -10.95
C GLU A 144 -0.41 37.47 -11.62
N GLY A 145 -0.92 38.05 -12.71
CA GLY A 145 -2.11 37.52 -13.39
C GLY A 145 -1.93 36.07 -13.77
N GLY A 146 -2.90 35.24 -13.31
CA GLY A 146 -2.97 33.83 -13.64
C GLY A 146 -1.97 32.91 -12.99
N ILE A 147 -1.28 33.37 -11.96
CA ILE A 147 -0.32 32.57 -11.18
C ILE A 147 0.72 31.85 -12.05
N TYR A 148 1.96 32.22 -11.95
CA TYR A 148 3.06 31.60 -12.67
C TYR A 148 3.91 30.72 -11.74
N ALA A 149 4.51 29.67 -12.32
CA ALA A 149 5.66 29.02 -11.69
C ALA A 149 6.82 30.03 -11.65
N ILE A 150 7.01 30.68 -10.53
CA ILE A 150 8.16 31.53 -10.29
C ILE A 150 9.40 30.63 -10.23
N SER A 151 10.54 31.16 -10.70
CA SER A 151 11.82 30.45 -10.56
C SER A 151 12.04 30.05 -9.10
N GLY A 152 12.07 28.74 -8.82
CA GLY A 152 12.19 28.18 -7.45
C GLY A 152 10.90 27.60 -6.87
N ASP A 153 9.74 27.83 -7.49
CA ASP A 153 8.47 27.24 -7.07
C ASP A 153 8.11 25.94 -7.81
N THR A 154 8.91 25.55 -8.78
CA THR A 154 8.73 24.28 -9.50
C THR A 154 8.95 23.10 -8.56
N ILE A 155 7.95 22.23 -8.43
CA ILE A 155 8.02 20.98 -7.69
C ILE A 155 8.71 19.93 -8.55
N THR A 156 8.17 19.68 -9.75
CA THR A 156 8.74 18.73 -10.71
C THR A 156 8.20 18.97 -12.11
N LYS A 157 8.88 18.38 -13.11
CA LYS A 157 8.42 18.32 -14.50
C LYS A 157 8.03 16.90 -14.86
N ILE A 158 7.03 16.76 -15.70
CA ILE A 158 6.46 15.48 -16.13
C ILE A 158 6.43 15.46 -17.64
N HIS A 159 7.14 14.52 -18.25
CA HIS A 159 7.17 14.33 -19.69
C HIS A 159 6.00 13.45 -20.15
N PHE A 160 5.36 13.83 -21.24
CA PHE A 160 4.30 13.11 -21.94
C PHE A 160 4.76 12.76 -23.33
N ASP A 161 4.72 11.49 -23.70
CA ASP A 161 5.08 11.01 -25.03
C ASP A 161 3.87 11.08 -25.99
N ASN A 162 2.70 10.71 -25.50
CA ASN A 162 1.48 10.52 -26.31
C ASN A 162 0.31 11.44 -25.91
N GLY A 163 0.36 12.07 -24.76
CA GLY A 163 -0.70 12.96 -24.25
C GLY A 163 -1.95 12.25 -23.71
N ASN A 164 -1.91 10.91 -23.52
CA ASN A 164 -2.94 10.10 -22.88
C ASN A 164 -2.46 9.45 -21.56
N GLU A 165 -1.26 9.77 -21.15
CA GLU A 165 -0.68 9.23 -19.92
C GLU A 165 -1.38 9.77 -18.68
N ASN A 166 -1.45 8.95 -17.66
CA ASN A 166 -1.84 9.37 -16.34
C ASN A 166 -0.64 9.99 -15.62
N ILE A 167 -0.89 10.94 -14.74
CA ILE A 167 0.14 11.43 -13.83
C ILE A 167 0.23 10.49 -12.63
N ASN A 168 1.45 10.00 -12.38
CA ASN A 168 1.83 9.31 -11.16
C ASN A 168 3.26 9.78 -10.83
N VAL A 169 3.38 10.79 -9.97
CA VAL A 169 4.64 11.47 -9.75
C VAL A 169 4.95 11.62 -8.26
N ASP A 170 6.21 11.40 -7.90
CA ASP A 170 6.72 11.60 -6.55
C ASP A 170 6.84 13.09 -6.24
N ILE A 171 6.09 13.55 -5.23
CA ILE A 171 6.14 14.92 -4.69
C ILE A 171 6.48 14.92 -3.19
N THR A 172 7.21 13.92 -2.74
CA THR A 172 7.51 13.66 -1.32
C THR A 172 8.11 14.87 -0.63
N ASP A 173 9.09 15.53 -1.22
CA ASP A 173 9.76 16.67 -0.59
C ASP A 173 8.79 17.85 -0.37
N HIS A 174 7.89 18.09 -1.33
CA HIS A 174 6.90 19.14 -1.22
C HIS A 174 5.90 18.86 -0.08
N ILE A 175 5.35 17.64 -0.04
CA ILE A 175 4.37 17.24 0.98
C ILE A 175 5.01 17.21 2.38
N ASN A 176 6.22 16.68 2.49
CA ASN A 176 6.97 16.74 3.76
C ASN A 176 7.22 18.19 4.21
N GLY A 177 7.50 19.09 3.28
CA GLY A 177 7.62 20.52 3.57
C GLY A 177 6.35 21.12 4.16
N ILE A 178 5.18 20.71 3.67
CA ILE A 178 3.88 21.14 4.21
C ILE A 178 3.65 20.54 5.60
N ILE A 179 3.79 19.23 5.76
CA ILE A 179 3.55 18.54 7.04
C ILE A 179 4.47 19.05 8.16
N THR A 180 5.72 19.37 7.83
CA THR A 180 6.67 19.92 8.81
C THR A 180 6.50 21.42 9.06
N GLY A 181 5.56 22.08 8.38
CA GLY A 181 5.29 23.51 8.53
C GLY A 181 6.31 24.44 7.83
N ASN A 182 7.23 23.88 7.04
CA ASN A 182 8.21 24.67 6.27
C ASN A 182 7.58 25.32 5.02
N THR A 183 6.45 24.79 4.56
CA THR A 183 5.72 25.27 3.38
C THR A 183 4.23 25.38 3.72
N VAL A 184 3.61 26.50 3.35
CA VAL A 184 2.16 26.66 3.54
C VAL A 184 1.43 25.91 2.42
N ASN A 185 0.39 25.17 2.75
CA ASN A 185 -0.45 24.47 1.78
C ASN A 185 -1.48 25.42 1.16
N TYR A 186 -1.09 26.20 0.18
CA TYR A 186 -2.04 26.94 -0.67
C TYR A 186 -2.42 26.16 -1.93
N GLY A 187 -1.79 25.00 -2.17
CA GLY A 187 -2.06 24.12 -3.29
C GLY A 187 -0.92 24.02 -4.30
N ILE A 188 -1.23 23.33 -5.39
CA ILE A 188 -0.31 23.00 -6.48
C ILE A 188 -0.97 23.43 -7.79
N GLY A 189 -0.18 24.01 -8.69
CA GLY A 189 -0.57 24.31 -10.05
C GLY A 189 0.04 23.28 -11.02
N LEU A 190 -0.68 22.97 -12.09
CA LEU A 190 -0.23 22.14 -13.20
C LEU A 190 -0.45 22.91 -14.50
N ALA A 191 0.58 23.05 -15.32
CA ALA A 191 0.55 23.80 -16.57
C ALA A 191 1.56 23.23 -17.59
N PHE A 192 1.42 23.58 -18.83
CA PHE A 192 2.50 23.39 -19.80
C PHE A 192 3.78 24.11 -19.35
N ASP A 193 4.95 23.57 -19.65
CA ASP A 193 6.21 24.20 -19.35
C ASP A 193 6.35 25.54 -20.12
N THR A 194 7.15 26.44 -19.60
CA THR A 194 7.32 27.82 -20.10
C THR A 194 7.53 27.93 -21.63
N PRO A 195 8.29 27.03 -22.30
CA PRO A 195 8.46 27.11 -23.76
C PRO A 195 7.19 27.01 -24.56
N TYR A 196 6.14 26.36 -24.00
CA TYR A 196 4.85 26.15 -24.66
C TYR A 196 3.87 27.29 -24.41
N MET A 197 4.08 28.13 -23.39
CA MET A 197 3.13 29.18 -23.00
C MET A 197 3.19 30.41 -23.89
N ASP A 198 4.26 30.63 -24.63
CA ASP A 198 4.50 31.81 -25.48
C ASP A 198 4.29 31.54 -26.98
N VAL A 199 3.85 30.34 -27.33
CA VAL A 199 3.66 29.96 -28.72
C VAL A 199 2.32 30.47 -29.22
N SER A 200 2.35 31.35 -30.20
CA SER A 200 1.16 31.71 -30.99
C SER A 200 0.90 30.62 -32.03
N SER A 201 0.13 29.59 -31.69
CA SER A 201 -0.33 28.55 -32.60
C SER A 201 -1.76 28.90 -33.03
N GLU A 202 -2.08 28.66 -34.31
CA GLU A 202 -3.49 28.75 -34.77
C GLU A 202 -4.33 27.56 -34.26
N ILE A 203 -3.66 26.51 -33.77
CA ILE A 203 -4.29 25.27 -33.28
C ILE A 203 -4.01 25.13 -31.80
N ASP A 204 -5.07 25.16 -31.00
CA ASP A 204 -4.95 24.88 -29.58
C ASP A 204 -4.67 23.39 -29.36
N GLN A 205 -3.68 23.10 -28.51
CA GLN A 205 -3.32 21.76 -28.08
C GLN A 205 -3.69 21.60 -26.62
N SER A 206 -4.13 20.41 -26.24
CA SER A 206 -4.61 20.20 -24.88
C SER A 206 -4.34 18.80 -24.33
N VAL A 207 -4.40 18.72 -23.02
CA VAL A 207 -4.45 17.48 -22.23
C VAL A 207 -5.49 17.65 -21.12
N SER A 208 -6.26 16.62 -20.85
CA SER A 208 -7.37 16.69 -19.91
C SER A 208 -7.27 15.64 -18.82
N PHE A 209 -7.61 16.02 -17.57
CA PHE A 209 -7.64 15.13 -16.42
C PHE A 209 -8.97 15.21 -15.69
N PHE A 210 -9.36 14.13 -15.03
CA PHE A 210 -10.50 14.17 -14.12
C PHE A 210 -10.21 15.08 -12.93
N THR A 211 -11.24 15.75 -12.43
CA THR A 211 -11.19 16.61 -11.24
C THR A 211 -11.86 15.92 -10.04
N LYS A 212 -11.85 16.57 -8.88
CA LYS A 212 -12.59 16.05 -7.70
C LYS A 212 -14.10 15.97 -7.90
N TYR A 213 -14.65 16.61 -8.93
CA TYR A 213 -16.09 16.61 -9.26
C TYR A 213 -16.48 15.59 -10.33
N THR A 214 -15.59 14.68 -10.65
CA THR A 214 -15.80 13.70 -11.74
C THR A 214 -16.97 12.74 -11.53
N GLN A 215 -17.49 12.56 -10.33
CA GLN A 215 -18.54 11.58 -10.01
C GLN A 215 -18.19 10.13 -10.45
N THR A 216 -16.92 9.86 -10.68
CA THR A 216 -16.39 8.55 -11.03
C THR A 216 -15.33 8.14 -10.00
N PHE A 217 -14.84 6.91 -10.09
CA PHE A 217 -13.73 6.43 -9.24
C PHE A 217 -12.35 6.92 -9.70
N TRP A 218 -12.31 7.77 -10.72
CA TRP A 218 -11.09 8.41 -11.24
C TRP A 218 -10.76 9.74 -10.56
N GLU A 219 -11.36 10.02 -9.42
CA GLU A 219 -11.05 11.20 -8.62
C GLU A 219 -9.54 11.26 -8.31
N PRO A 220 -8.88 12.41 -8.52
CA PRO A 220 -7.48 12.57 -8.24
C PRO A 220 -7.17 12.50 -6.74
N PHE A 221 -6.03 11.97 -6.39
CA PHE A 221 -5.61 11.80 -5.01
C PHE A 221 -4.09 11.83 -4.83
N LEU A 222 -3.67 12.08 -3.61
CA LEU A 222 -2.31 11.84 -3.14
C LEU A 222 -2.26 10.48 -2.46
N GLU A 223 -1.37 9.61 -2.89
CA GLU A 223 -1.09 8.34 -2.23
C GLU A 223 0.17 8.46 -1.37
N THR A 224 0.00 8.31 -0.06
CA THR A 224 1.11 8.23 0.88
C THR A 224 1.43 6.76 1.13
N VAL A 225 2.60 6.32 0.72
CA VAL A 225 3.11 4.96 0.96
C VAL A 225 4.07 5.01 2.14
N PHE A 226 3.86 4.15 3.12
CA PHE A 226 4.69 4.11 4.32
C PHE A 226 4.95 2.70 4.79
N ASP A 227 6.01 2.52 5.55
CA ASP A 227 6.36 1.24 6.12
C ASP A 227 5.80 1.14 7.53
N ASP A 228 4.77 0.32 7.67
CA ASP A 228 4.13 -0.02 8.94
C ASP A 228 4.39 -1.46 9.36
N ILE A 229 5.28 -2.15 8.65
CA ILE A 229 5.61 -3.53 8.93
C ILE A 229 6.32 -3.61 10.28
N ILE A 230 5.74 -4.38 11.17
CA ILE A 230 6.35 -4.75 12.44
C ILE A 230 6.98 -6.13 12.25
N ASP A 231 8.31 -6.17 12.20
CA ASP A 231 9.07 -7.42 12.16
C ASP A 231 9.28 -7.93 13.59
N ASP A 232 8.24 -8.53 14.17
CA ASP A 232 8.30 -9.18 15.49
C ASP A 232 8.86 -10.58 15.34
N ASN A 233 10.08 -10.76 15.80
CA ASN A 233 10.80 -12.01 15.68
C ASN A 233 10.47 -13.01 16.82
N ARG A 234 9.39 -12.84 17.56
CA ARG A 234 9.00 -13.69 18.69
C ARG A 234 8.90 -15.16 18.32
N GLU A 235 8.35 -15.47 17.15
CA GLU A 235 8.27 -16.84 16.63
C GLU A 235 9.52 -17.27 15.84
N ASN A 236 10.32 -16.29 15.40
CA ASN A 236 11.50 -16.46 14.55
C ASN A 236 12.74 -15.79 15.14
N PHE A 237 12.98 -16.01 16.43
CA PHE A 237 14.12 -15.42 17.12
C PHE A 237 15.39 -16.24 16.84
N TYR A 238 16.11 -15.90 15.76
CA TYR A 238 17.36 -16.55 15.43
C TYR A 238 18.48 -16.06 16.33
N ILE A 239 19.21 -17.01 16.93
CA ILE A 239 20.37 -16.72 17.78
C ILE A 239 21.57 -16.22 16.98
N ASP A 240 22.53 -15.63 17.67
CA ASP A 240 23.75 -15.03 17.11
C ASP A 240 23.50 -13.89 16.11
N ALA A 241 22.32 -13.26 16.18
CA ALA A 241 21.99 -12.06 15.45
C ALA A 241 21.02 -11.18 16.26
N ASP A 242 21.06 -9.88 16.03
CA ASP A 242 20.11 -8.96 16.64
C ASP A 242 18.72 -9.16 16.09
N ARG A 243 17.72 -9.28 16.99
CA ARG A 243 16.32 -9.54 16.69
C ARG A 243 15.43 -8.61 17.48
N ASN A 244 14.24 -8.39 16.94
CA ASN A 244 13.26 -7.46 17.49
C ASN A 244 12.16 -8.21 18.23
N LEU A 245 11.84 -7.77 19.43
CA LEU A 245 10.60 -8.14 20.13
C LEU A 245 9.78 -6.90 20.43
N TYR A 246 8.47 -7.04 20.44
CA TYR A 246 7.55 -5.92 20.60
C TYR A 246 6.59 -6.13 21.76
N LEU A 247 6.24 -5.02 22.40
CA LEU A 247 5.14 -4.91 23.34
C LEU A 247 4.03 -4.04 22.72
N TYR A 248 2.82 -4.56 22.73
CA TYR A 248 1.61 -3.85 22.26
C TYR A 248 0.78 -3.44 23.48
N VAL A 249 0.53 -2.15 23.62
CA VAL A 249 -0.25 -1.59 24.73
C VAL A 249 -1.59 -1.09 24.19
N ASN A 250 -2.65 -1.76 24.61
CA ASN A 250 -4.02 -1.39 24.28
C ASN A 250 -4.84 -1.13 25.55
N TYR A 251 -5.61 -0.07 25.54
CA TYR A 251 -6.55 0.27 26.58
C TYR A 251 -7.93 0.52 25.95
N MET A 252 -8.96 -0.18 26.40
CA MET A 252 -10.31 -0.13 25.81
C MET A 252 -10.33 -0.30 24.28
N ASN A 253 -9.58 -1.27 23.76
CA ASN A 253 -9.41 -1.59 22.34
C ASN A 253 -8.73 -0.50 21.48
N ASN A 254 -8.18 0.53 22.10
CA ASN A 254 -7.39 1.55 21.42
C ASN A 254 -5.91 1.43 21.80
N ALA A 255 -5.02 1.69 20.85
CA ALA A 255 -3.60 1.81 21.15
C ALA A 255 -3.38 2.95 22.14
N PHE A 256 -2.59 2.70 23.19
CA PHE A 256 -2.37 3.65 24.26
C PHE A 256 -0.88 3.76 24.61
N ASP A 257 -0.41 4.98 24.83
CA ASP A 257 0.98 5.20 25.20
C ASP A 257 1.23 5.00 26.69
N LEU A 258 2.40 4.46 27.00
CA LEU A 258 2.93 4.46 28.35
C LEU A 258 3.51 5.84 28.67
N ASP A 259 3.43 6.25 29.93
CA ASP A 259 3.96 7.52 30.43
C ASP A 259 5.49 7.57 30.30
N GLU A 260 6.16 6.41 30.40
CA GLU A 260 7.61 6.26 30.30
C GLU A 260 7.96 5.06 29.41
N LEU A 261 9.19 5.03 28.88
CA LEU A 261 9.67 3.87 28.14
C LEU A 261 9.82 2.67 29.08
N PRO A 262 9.27 1.50 28.72
CA PRO A 262 9.41 0.30 29.51
C PRO A 262 10.87 -0.22 29.50
N THR A 263 11.24 -0.97 30.53
CA THR A 263 12.50 -1.71 30.57
C THR A 263 12.22 -3.20 30.37
N VAL A 264 13.18 -3.93 29.79
CA VAL A 264 13.01 -5.36 29.52
C VAL A 264 14.16 -6.17 30.07
N ASP A 265 13.80 -7.25 30.75
CA ASP A 265 14.69 -8.29 31.21
C ASP A 265 14.45 -9.57 30.43
N ILE A 266 15.52 -10.24 30.01
CA ILE A 266 15.41 -11.55 29.34
C ILE A 266 15.66 -12.65 30.38
N LEU A 267 14.72 -13.58 30.46
CA LEU A 267 14.78 -14.71 31.41
C LEU A 267 14.95 -16.01 30.64
N ASP A 268 15.68 -16.94 31.23
CA ASP A 268 15.82 -18.31 30.70
C ASP A 268 14.52 -19.13 30.90
N TYR A 269 14.54 -20.38 30.47
CA TYR A 269 13.43 -21.33 30.60
C TYR A 269 13.04 -21.65 32.04
N ASN A 270 13.93 -21.42 33.02
CA ASN A 270 13.66 -21.55 34.45
C ASN A 270 13.17 -20.23 35.08
N SER A 271 12.92 -19.21 34.27
CA SER A 271 12.60 -17.86 34.72
C SER A 271 13.75 -17.17 35.49
N VAL A 272 15.00 -17.58 35.24
CA VAL A 272 16.19 -16.96 35.83
C VAL A 272 16.69 -15.86 34.88
N LEU A 273 17.04 -14.71 35.44
CA LEU A 273 17.53 -13.55 34.71
C LEU A 273 18.88 -13.87 34.04
N ILE A 274 18.95 -13.55 32.74
CA ILE A 274 20.22 -13.56 32.01
C ILE A 274 20.93 -12.22 32.26
N GLY A 275 21.90 -12.18 33.14
CA GLY A 275 22.47 -10.94 33.66
C GLY A 275 23.02 -9.97 32.63
N SER A 276 23.49 -10.45 31.48
CA SER A 276 23.94 -9.60 30.37
C SER A 276 22.79 -8.99 29.55
N LEU A 277 21.53 -9.42 29.75
CA LEU A 277 20.33 -9.02 29.05
C LEU A 277 19.27 -8.48 30.02
N SER A 278 19.71 -7.72 31.02
CA SER A 278 18.85 -7.04 32.00
C SER A 278 18.74 -5.54 31.71
N GLY A 279 17.56 -4.99 31.97
CA GLY A 279 17.33 -3.54 31.84
C GLY A 279 17.54 -3.00 30.42
N LEU A 280 17.22 -3.80 29.41
CA LEU A 280 17.36 -3.39 28.02
C LEU A 280 16.50 -2.16 27.73
N THR A 281 17.08 -1.20 27.00
CA THR A 281 16.39 0.02 26.57
C THR A 281 15.43 -0.27 25.42
N THR A 282 14.23 0.28 25.55
CA THR A 282 13.18 0.17 24.54
C THR A 282 13.10 1.42 23.69
N THR A 283 12.55 1.28 22.49
CA THR A 283 12.20 2.39 21.61
C THR A 283 10.71 2.35 21.31
N LYS A 284 10.05 3.51 21.35
CA LYS A 284 8.67 3.65 20.86
C LYS A 284 8.68 3.72 19.34
N ILE A 285 7.93 2.85 18.69
CA ILE A 285 7.83 2.79 17.23
C ILE A 285 6.64 3.59 16.72
N ARG A 286 5.49 3.43 17.40
CA ARG A 286 4.27 4.19 17.16
C ARG A 286 3.41 4.16 18.42
N LYS A 287 2.26 4.78 18.40
CA LYS A 287 1.34 4.79 19.55
C LYS A 287 1.05 3.38 20.03
N GLY A 288 1.34 3.13 21.32
CA GLY A 288 1.12 1.84 21.96
C GLY A 288 2.05 0.71 21.52
N VAL A 289 3.11 0.96 20.76
CA VAL A 289 4.03 -0.07 20.26
C VAL A 289 5.47 0.25 20.64
N TYR A 290 6.07 -0.64 21.45
CA TYR A 290 7.42 -0.53 21.96
C TYR A 290 8.26 -1.70 21.47
N LYS A 291 9.52 -1.43 21.13
CA LYS A 291 10.46 -2.41 20.56
C LYS A 291 11.71 -2.49 21.41
N ILE A 292 12.23 -3.72 21.55
CA ILE A 292 13.63 -3.98 21.92
C ILE A 292 14.34 -4.68 20.77
N THR A 293 15.63 -4.44 20.68
CA THR A 293 16.53 -5.16 19.77
C THR A 293 17.68 -5.70 20.56
N PHE A 294 17.91 -7.01 20.49
CA PHE A 294 19.04 -7.68 21.18
C PHE A 294 19.42 -8.98 20.47
N GLY A 295 20.65 -9.42 20.71
CA GLY A 295 21.14 -10.72 20.26
C GLY A 295 21.22 -11.72 21.41
N LEU A 296 20.83 -12.97 21.17
CA LEU A 296 21.02 -14.09 22.10
C LEU A 296 22.09 -14.99 21.55
N SER A 297 23.19 -15.17 22.33
CA SER A 297 24.33 -16.04 21.95
C SER A 297 23.94 -17.51 21.96
N GLY A 298 24.38 -18.27 20.95
CA GLY A 298 24.19 -19.72 20.86
C GLY A 298 24.73 -20.50 22.06
N GLN A 299 25.70 -19.94 22.79
CA GLN A 299 26.20 -20.53 24.03
C GLN A 299 25.16 -20.49 25.17
N LEU A 300 24.22 -19.56 25.13
CA LEU A 300 23.15 -19.39 26.12
C LEU A 300 21.90 -20.19 25.79
N CYS A 301 21.84 -20.78 24.59
CA CYS A 301 20.63 -21.38 24.05
C CYS A 301 20.90 -22.75 23.39
N ASP A 302 20.19 -23.79 23.81
CA ASP A 302 20.28 -25.12 23.19
C ASP A 302 19.26 -25.37 22.06
N GLY A 303 18.59 -24.36 21.61
CA GLY A 303 17.63 -24.38 20.51
C GLY A 303 16.31 -25.11 20.76
N LYS A 304 16.19 -25.84 21.87
CA LYS A 304 15.00 -26.64 22.24
C LYS A 304 14.14 -25.99 23.32
N ARG A 305 14.63 -24.93 23.92
CA ARG A 305 14.02 -24.29 25.08
C ARG A 305 13.45 -22.94 24.70
N PHE A 306 12.41 -22.53 25.41
CA PHE A 306 11.84 -21.22 25.28
C PHE A 306 12.45 -20.27 26.33
N TYR A 307 12.40 -18.99 26.01
CA TYR A 307 12.86 -17.88 26.84
C TYR A 307 11.71 -16.93 27.06
N TYR A 308 11.87 -15.99 27.99
CA TYR A 308 10.86 -14.99 28.27
C TYR A 308 11.47 -13.59 28.20
N ASP A 309 10.72 -12.66 27.64
CA ASP A 309 10.92 -11.23 27.74
C ASP A 309 9.96 -10.68 28.81
N LYS A 310 10.51 -10.06 29.82
CA LYS A 310 9.76 -9.46 30.93
C LYS A 310 9.82 -7.95 30.82
N TRP A 311 8.70 -7.33 30.47
CA TRP A 311 8.53 -5.90 30.32
C TRP A 311 8.07 -5.29 31.63
N CYS A 312 8.84 -4.36 32.19
CA CYS A 312 8.59 -3.71 33.46
C CYS A 312 8.58 -2.17 33.29
N ASN A 313 8.33 -1.46 34.40
CA ASN A 313 8.18 -0.02 34.43
C ASN A 313 7.02 0.48 33.55
N LEU A 314 5.92 -0.28 33.55
CA LEU A 314 4.73 0.04 32.78
C LEU A 314 3.88 1.05 33.57
N LYS A 315 3.64 2.22 33.04
CA LYS A 315 2.80 3.26 33.67
C LYS A 315 1.83 3.84 32.66
N ILE A 316 0.58 4.01 33.07
CA ILE A 316 -0.49 4.64 32.28
C ILE A 316 -1.21 5.66 33.17
N ASN A 317 -1.23 6.91 32.77
CA ASN A 317 -1.86 8.02 33.53
C ASN A 317 -1.40 8.07 34.99
N GLY A 318 -0.10 7.90 35.22
CA GLY A 318 0.49 7.89 36.57
C GLY A 318 0.31 6.60 37.38
N ALA A 319 -0.50 5.65 36.89
CA ALA A 319 -0.71 4.36 37.55
C ALA A 319 0.35 3.35 37.09
N SER A 320 1.05 2.74 38.06
CA SER A 320 1.98 1.66 37.77
C SER A 320 1.26 0.34 37.55
N LEU A 321 1.62 -0.37 36.49
CA LEU A 321 1.10 -1.68 36.13
C LEU A 321 2.10 -2.77 36.48
N ALA A 322 1.61 -4.00 36.60
CA ALA A 322 2.46 -5.19 36.80
C ALA A 322 3.31 -5.41 35.53
N CYS A 323 4.50 -6.00 35.74
CA CYS A 323 5.33 -6.45 34.62
C CYS A 323 4.59 -7.50 33.78
N VAL A 324 4.77 -7.41 32.47
CA VAL A 324 4.22 -8.37 31.51
C VAL A 324 5.34 -9.28 31.03
N THR A 325 5.11 -10.59 31.08
CA THR A 325 6.09 -11.59 30.64
C THR A 325 5.51 -12.33 29.44
N GLN A 326 6.26 -12.41 28.36
CA GLN A 326 5.88 -13.10 27.14
C GLN A 326 6.94 -14.15 26.79
N LYS A 327 6.55 -15.14 25.99
CA LYS A 327 7.40 -16.26 25.61
C LYS A 327 7.90 -16.09 24.18
N PHE A 328 9.17 -16.39 23.95
CA PHE A 328 9.72 -16.56 22.61
C PHE A 328 10.61 -17.80 22.52
N ILE A 329 10.81 -18.31 21.29
CA ILE A 329 11.57 -19.54 21.05
C ILE A 329 12.77 -19.21 20.18
N PRO A 330 13.99 -19.22 20.75
CA PRO A 330 15.21 -19.07 19.98
C PRO A 330 15.43 -20.25 19.03
N LYS A 331 15.91 -19.96 17.84
CA LYS A 331 16.22 -20.92 16.78
C LYS A 331 17.67 -20.76 16.33
N PRO A 332 18.39 -21.84 16.02
CA PRO A 332 19.75 -21.72 15.52
C PRO A 332 19.77 -21.05 14.14
N PHE A 333 20.62 -20.04 14.00
CA PHE A 333 20.77 -19.29 12.75
C PHE A 333 21.46 -20.11 11.65
N THR A 334 22.30 -21.09 12.04
CA THR A 334 23.05 -21.94 11.12
C THR A 334 22.17 -22.76 10.17
N ASP A 335 20.90 -23.03 10.55
CA ASP A 335 20.00 -23.79 9.69
C ASP A 335 19.48 -22.98 8.51
N LEU A 336 19.49 -21.64 8.58
CA LEU A 336 19.13 -20.77 7.46
C LEU A 336 20.31 -20.42 6.55
N PHE A 337 21.51 -20.26 7.10
CA PHE A 337 22.69 -19.87 6.30
C PHE A 337 23.25 -21.02 5.48
N ASN A 338 23.12 -22.24 5.94
CA ASN A 338 23.39 -23.42 5.09
C ASN A 338 22.41 -23.55 3.93
N ILE A 339 21.28 -22.86 4.01
CA ILE A 339 20.29 -22.72 2.93
C ILE A 339 20.73 -21.69 1.87
N GLY A 340 21.46 -20.64 2.28
CA GLY A 340 21.86 -19.53 1.38
C GLY A 340 23.17 -19.77 0.63
N THR A 341 24.08 -20.59 1.14
CA THR A 341 25.37 -20.89 0.50
C THR A 341 25.38 -22.14 -0.35
N ASN A 342 24.43 -23.05 -0.11
CA ASN A 342 24.21 -24.20 -0.97
C ASN A 342 22.71 -24.29 -1.27
N ASN A 343 22.30 -23.77 -2.40
CA ASN A 343 20.92 -23.80 -2.97
C ASN A 343 20.30 -25.22 -3.08
N THR A 344 20.85 -26.21 -2.40
CA THR A 344 20.50 -27.61 -2.52
C THR A 344 19.73 -28.18 -1.33
N GLU A 345 19.61 -27.46 -0.19
CA GLU A 345 19.02 -28.07 1.01
C GLU A 345 17.55 -27.75 1.25
N LEU A 346 17.01 -26.67 0.74
CA LEU A 346 15.56 -26.36 0.84
C LEU A 346 14.68 -27.27 -0.02
N ASN A 347 15.22 -27.87 -1.06
CA ASN A 347 14.53 -28.82 -1.94
C ASN A 347 14.93 -30.29 -1.66
N ARG A 348 15.38 -30.62 -0.46
CA ARG A 348 15.90 -31.95 -0.17
C ARG A 348 14.85 -33.04 -0.02
N TYR A 349 13.58 -32.71 -0.05
CA TYR A 349 12.53 -33.70 0.07
C TYR A 349 11.70 -33.75 -1.19
N ALA A 350 11.75 -34.88 -1.87
CA ALA A 350 10.77 -35.20 -2.90
C ALA A 350 9.47 -35.65 -2.21
N MET A 351 8.36 -35.04 -2.60
CA MET A 351 7.03 -35.38 -2.12
C MET A 351 6.35 -36.35 -3.06
N GLN A 352 5.69 -37.37 -2.51
CA GLN A 352 4.92 -38.34 -3.25
C GLN A 352 3.56 -38.56 -2.57
N PHE A 353 2.50 -38.61 -3.36
CA PHE A 353 1.17 -38.94 -2.90
C PHE A 353 0.81 -40.41 -3.16
N PHE A 354 0.08 -40.99 -2.20
CA PHE A 354 -0.58 -42.28 -2.35
C PHE A 354 -2.07 -42.12 -2.03
N GLY A 355 -2.95 -42.84 -2.72
CA GLY A 355 -4.39 -42.78 -2.54
C GLY A 355 -5.10 -41.80 -3.47
N VAL A 356 -4.38 -41.00 -4.21
CA VAL A 356 -4.90 -40.16 -5.29
C VAL A 356 -3.87 -40.04 -6.41
N SER A 357 -4.31 -40.13 -7.65
CA SER A 357 -3.47 -39.96 -8.84
C SER A 357 -3.80 -38.65 -9.55
N LEU A 358 -2.87 -38.12 -10.34
CA LEU A 358 -3.09 -36.95 -11.16
C LEU A 358 -4.24 -37.17 -12.16
N ASN A 359 -5.20 -36.25 -12.19
CA ASN A 359 -6.41 -36.29 -13.03
C ASN A 359 -7.32 -37.52 -12.77
N GLU A 360 -7.26 -38.09 -11.58
CA GLU A 360 -8.14 -39.20 -11.20
C GLU A 360 -9.59 -38.75 -11.08
N LYS A 361 -10.52 -39.65 -11.49
CA LYS A 361 -11.94 -39.46 -11.30
C LYS A 361 -12.40 -40.24 -10.07
N ILE A 362 -12.89 -39.51 -9.07
CA ILE A 362 -13.35 -40.07 -7.80
C ILE A 362 -14.86 -39.92 -7.72
N LYS A 363 -15.57 -41.00 -7.34
CA LYS A 363 -17.03 -40.92 -7.15
C LYS A 363 -17.36 -40.12 -5.90
N ARG A 364 -18.42 -39.31 -5.99
CA ARG A 364 -18.97 -38.63 -4.83
C ARG A 364 -19.40 -39.64 -3.76
N GLY A 365 -19.11 -39.37 -2.51
CA GLY A 365 -19.37 -40.24 -1.37
C GLY A 365 -18.24 -41.18 -0.98
N GLU A 366 -17.19 -41.28 -1.81
CA GLU A 366 -16.01 -42.07 -1.44
C GLU A 366 -15.21 -41.37 -0.34
N LYS A 367 -14.71 -42.19 0.61
CA LYS A 367 -13.74 -41.78 1.62
C LYS A 367 -12.43 -42.47 1.38
N ARG A 368 -11.37 -41.72 1.20
CA ARG A 368 -10.04 -42.26 0.91
C ARG A 368 -8.99 -41.68 1.86
N LYS A 369 -8.11 -42.55 2.31
CA LYS A 369 -6.92 -42.12 3.01
C LYS A 369 -5.87 -41.69 2.00
N ILE A 370 -5.45 -40.45 2.07
CA ILE A 370 -4.37 -39.89 1.27
C ILE A 370 -3.11 -39.85 2.14
N VAL A 371 -2.04 -40.45 1.69
CA VAL A 371 -0.75 -40.47 2.37
C VAL A 371 0.23 -39.61 1.58
N VAL A 372 0.92 -38.74 2.29
CA VAL A 372 1.94 -37.85 1.72
C VAL A 372 3.29 -38.29 2.29
N THR A 373 4.13 -38.83 1.44
CA THR A 373 5.49 -39.22 1.86
C THR A 373 6.52 -38.21 1.40
N PHE A 374 7.46 -37.94 2.28
CA PHE A 374 8.61 -37.10 1.98
C PHE A 374 9.85 -37.97 1.97
N LYS A 375 10.59 -37.92 0.88
CA LYS A 375 11.88 -38.62 0.75
C LYS A 375 12.99 -37.63 0.66
N SER A 376 13.99 -37.80 1.50
CA SER A 376 15.25 -37.05 1.37
C SER A 376 15.89 -37.36 0.01
N ILE A 377 16.24 -36.33 -0.73
CA ILE A 377 16.91 -36.48 -2.04
C ILE A 377 18.34 -36.99 -1.85
N THR A 378 18.95 -36.74 -0.69
CA THR A 378 20.36 -37.07 -0.40
C THR A 378 20.56 -38.55 -0.09
N ASP A 379 19.67 -39.14 0.71
CA ASP A 379 19.83 -40.53 1.21
C ASP A 379 18.64 -41.44 0.88
N SER A 380 17.67 -40.92 0.12
CA SER A 380 16.44 -41.62 -0.32
C SER A 380 15.57 -42.18 0.83
N LYS A 381 15.83 -41.78 2.08
CA LYS A 381 15.03 -42.20 3.22
C LYS A 381 13.72 -41.46 3.31
N SER A 382 12.67 -42.16 3.69
CA SER A 382 11.39 -41.56 4.03
C SER A 382 11.49 -40.84 5.37
N VAL A 383 10.97 -39.61 5.41
CA VAL A 383 10.98 -38.75 6.59
C VAL A 383 9.55 -38.42 6.99
N LEU A 384 9.25 -38.54 8.27
CA LEU A 384 8.00 -38.06 8.86
C LEU A 384 8.17 -36.57 9.18
N MET A 385 7.50 -35.71 8.43
CA MET A 385 7.61 -34.27 8.57
C MET A 385 6.67 -33.74 9.64
N ASN A 386 7.13 -32.72 10.36
CA ASN A 386 6.32 -31.94 11.29
C ASN A 386 5.67 -30.78 10.55
N ASP A 387 4.55 -30.25 11.11
CA ASP A 387 3.90 -29.03 10.64
C ASP A 387 3.58 -29.02 9.13
N VAL A 388 3.06 -30.15 8.63
CA VAL A 388 2.62 -30.28 7.25
C VAL A 388 1.12 -30.02 7.17
N TYR A 389 0.75 -29.15 6.25
CA TYR A 389 -0.64 -28.77 6.02
C TYR A 389 -1.04 -29.07 4.58
N TYR A 390 -2.31 -29.39 4.39
CA TYR A 390 -2.93 -29.49 3.08
C TYR A 390 -4.08 -28.50 2.95
N ARG A 391 -4.37 -28.09 1.73
CA ARG A 391 -5.61 -27.43 1.36
C ARG A 391 -6.18 -28.07 0.09
N ILE A 392 -7.50 -27.98 -0.04
CA ILE A 392 -8.19 -28.36 -1.28
C ILE A 392 -8.88 -27.10 -1.81
N TYR A 393 -8.66 -26.79 -3.07
CA TYR A 393 -9.21 -25.59 -3.69
C TYR A 393 -9.74 -25.90 -5.10
N VAL A 394 -10.52 -24.96 -5.60
CA VAL A 394 -11.03 -24.94 -6.96
C VAL A 394 -10.52 -23.68 -7.66
N LYS A 395 -10.40 -23.75 -8.99
CA LYS A 395 -10.02 -22.59 -9.81
C LYS A 395 -11.27 -22.02 -10.46
N GLU A 396 -11.55 -20.75 -10.19
CA GLU A 396 -12.60 -19.96 -10.83
C GLU A 396 -11.93 -18.84 -11.64
N GLY A 397 -11.68 -19.12 -12.93
CA GLY A 397 -10.84 -18.28 -13.77
C GLY A 397 -9.40 -18.21 -13.27
N LYS A 398 -8.95 -17.04 -12.89
CA LYS A 398 -7.60 -16.83 -12.30
C LYS A 398 -7.57 -16.93 -10.77
N THR A 399 -8.73 -17.03 -10.11
CA THR A 399 -8.85 -17.04 -8.65
C THR A 399 -8.88 -18.47 -8.13
N GLN A 400 -8.23 -18.69 -6.98
CA GLN A 400 -8.29 -19.93 -6.22
C GLN A 400 -9.26 -19.74 -5.05
N VAL A 401 -10.26 -20.64 -4.94
CA VAL A 401 -11.23 -20.62 -3.84
C VAL A 401 -11.05 -21.87 -3.01
N ASN A 402 -10.72 -21.71 -1.73
CA ASN A 402 -10.52 -22.83 -0.83
C ASN A 402 -11.85 -23.53 -0.54
N VAL A 403 -11.88 -24.84 -0.68
CA VAL A 403 -12.97 -25.74 -0.29
C VAL A 403 -12.67 -26.34 1.07
N ILE A 404 -11.41 -26.72 1.29
CA ILE A 404 -10.86 -27.08 2.60
C ILE A 404 -9.67 -26.15 2.79
N ASP A 405 -9.71 -25.37 3.86
CA ASP A 405 -8.62 -24.46 4.19
C ASP A 405 -7.44 -25.22 4.80
N TRP A 406 -6.31 -24.52 4.98
CA TRP A 406 -5.09 -25.12 5.48
C TRP A 406 -5.31 -25.92 6.75
N THR A 407 -5.27 -27.24 6.63
CA THR A 407 -5.53 -28.20 7.70
C THR A 407 -4.28 -29.06 7.93
N ASN A 408 -3.92 -29.31 9.17
CA ASN A 408 -2.75 -30.11 9.52
C ASN A 408 -2.96 -31.57 9.10
N LEU A 409 -1.91 -32.22 8.60
CA LEU A 409 -1.91 -33.66 8.34
C LEU A 409 -1.81 -34.44 9.67
N ASP A 410 -2.52 -35.56 9.75
CA ASP A 410 -2.28 -36.55 10.79
C ASP A 410 -0.87 -37.14 10.62
N ARG A 411 -0.10 -37.19 11.69
CA ARG A 411 1.29 -37.67 11.71
C ARG A 411 1.53 -38.82 12.69
N THR A 412 0.51 -39.49 13.14
CA THR A 412 0.66 -40.55 14.15
C THR A 412 1.62 -41.64 13.69
N ASN A 413 1.50 -42.09 12.44
CA ASN A 413 2.40 -43.07 11.84
C ASN A 413 2.97 -42.61 10.50
N GLU A 414 2.28 -41.71 9.82
CA GLU A 414 2.58 -41.20 8.50
C GLU A 414 1.88 -39.83 8.33
N ASN A 415 2.39 -38.99 7.43
CA ASN A 415 1.67 -37.75 7.09
C ASN A 415 0.47 -38.11 6.21
N SER A 416 -0.74 -38.02 6.74
CA SER A 416 -1.93 -38.42 6.02
C SER A 416 -3.16 -37.58 6.35
N PHE A 417 -4.18 -37.66 5.49
CA PHE A 417 -5.52 -37.11 5.73
C PHE A 417 -6.58 -37.97 5.07
N VAL A 418 -7.81 -37.84 5.53
CA VAL A 418 -8.96 -38.51 4.90
C VAL A 418 -9.65 -37.53 3.97
N LEU A 419 -9.65 -37.85 2.67
CA LEU A 419 -10.45 -37.16 1.66
C LEU A 419 -11.88 -37.71 1.71
N ASP A 420 -12.83 -36.96 2.26
CA ASP A 420 -14.25 -37.27 2.24
C ASP A 420 -14.94 -36.49 1.11
N THR A 421 -15.37 -37.19 0.08
CA THR A 421 -16.00 -36.57 -1.10
C THR A 421 -17.51 -36.39 -0.97
N SER A 422 -18.13 -36.80 0.15
CA SER A 422 -19.59 -36.73 0.38
C SER A 422 -20.17 -35.34 0.21
N TYR A 423 -19.41 -34.34 0.60
CA TYR A 423 -19.80 -32.92 0.56
C TYR A 423 -19.27 -32.15 -0.66
N MET A 424 -18.54 -32.83 -1.55
CA MET A 424 -17.97 -32.20 -2.73
C MET A 424 -18.95 -32.26 -3.91
N ILE A 425 -19.06 -31.19 -4.65
CA ILE A 425 -19.86 -31.15 -5.88
C ILE A 425 -19.05 -31.72 -7.06
N PRO A 426 -19.69 -32.30 -8.10
CA PRO A 426 -18.99 -32.79 -9.28
C PRO A 426 -18.28 -31.67 -10.02
N ARG A 427 -16.96 -31.62 -9.90
CA ARG A 427 -16.06 -30.68 -10.59
C ARG A 427 -14.60 -31.05 -10.32
N GLU A 428 -13.68 -30.27 -10.89
CA GLU A 428 -12.24 -30.41 -10.67
C GLU A 428 -11.79 -29.73 -9.37
N TYR A 429 -10.87 -30.38 -8.68
CA TYR A 429 -10.25 -29.94 -7.43
C TYR A 429 -8.75 -30.09 -7.50
N TRP A 430 -8.05 -29.26 -6.74
CA TRP A 430 -6.60 -29.27 -6.60
C TRP A 430 -6.23 -29.47 -5.13
N ILE A 431 -5.19 -30.27 -4.88
CA ILE A 431 -4.58 -30.43 -3.56
C ILE A 431 -3.24 -29.72 -3.57
N GLU A 432 -3.02 -28.91 -2.57
CA GLU A 432 -1.74 -28.24 -2.32
C GLU A 432 -1.23 -28.60 -0.93
N ILE A 433 0.07 -28.83 -0.82
CA ILE A 433 0.75 -29.15 0.43
C ILE A 433 1.73 -28.05 0.75
N ARG A 434 1.76 -27.64 2.00
CA ARG A 434 2.83 -26.83 2.55
C ARG A 434 3.41 -27.47 3.81
N ASN A 435 4.68 -27.26 4.02
CA ASN A 435 5.35 -27.59 5.26
C ASN A 435 5.83 -26.30 5.90
N ARG A 436 5.58 -26.13 7.19
CA ARG A 436 6.09 -24.99 7.95
C ARG A 436 7.40 -25.39 8.63
N VAL A 437 8.50 -24.84 8.13
CA VAL A 437 9.84 -25.07 8.68
C VAL A 437 10.35 -23.73 9.21
N TYR A 438 10.66 -23.66 10.50
CA TYR A 438 11.12 -22.42 11.17
C TYR A 438 10.24 -21.18 10.92
N SER A 439 8.90 -21.38 10.87
CA SER A 439 7.88 -20.36 10.54
C SER A 439 7.84 -19.91 9.09
N GLU A 440 8.65 -20.48 8.21
CA GLU A 440 8.50 -20.29 6.75
C GLU A 440 7.66 -21.39 6.15
N ASP A 441 6.72 -21.00 5.26
CA ASP A 441 5.88 -21.93 4.54
C ASP A 441 6.59 -22.37 3.25
N ILE A 442 6.96 -23.63 3.17
CA ILE A 442 7.52 -24.25 1.96
C ILE A 442 6.37 -24.92 1.20
N PHE A 443 6.05 -24.40 0.03
CA PHE A 443 5.02 -24.94 -0.85
C PHE A 443 5.62 -25.99 -1.81
N TYR A 444 5.03 -27.18 -1.80
CA TYR A 444 5.38 -28.23 -2.76
C TYR A 444 4.51 -28.07 -4.01
N LYS A 445 5.13 -27.67 -5.11
CA LYS A 445 4.47 -27.50 -6.41
C LYS A 445 4.21 -28.86 -7.09
N ASN A 446 3.37 -29.67 -6.49
CA ASN A 446 2.78 -30.82 -7.16
C ASN A 446 1.28 -30.54 -7.27
N ASP A 447 0.88 -29.96 -8.38
CA ASP A 447 -0.54 -29.73 -8.71
C ASP A 447 -1.25 -31.07 -8.88
N ILE A 448 -1.61 -31.72 -7.76
CA ILE A 448 -2.48 -32.88 -7.82
C ILE A 448 -3.89 -32.39 -8.07
N LYS A 449 -4.35 -32.68 -9.26
CA LYS A 449 -5.69 -32.41 -9.73
C LYS A 449 -6.48 -33.69 -9.77
N PHE A 450 -7.72 -33.68 -9.27
CA PHE A 450 -8.69 -34.77 -9.36
C PHE A 450 -10.08 -34.23 -9.69
N GLU A 451 -10.93 -35.08 -10.23
CA GLU A 451 -12.30 -34.72 -10.59
C GLU A 451 -13.30 -35.55 -9.76
N ILE A 452 -14.24 -34.86 -9.12
CA ILE A 452 -15.39 -35.56 -8.52
C ILE A 452 -16.46 -35.76 -9.59
N ILE A 453 -16.90 -37.04 -9.73
CA ILE A 453 -17.97 -37.39 -10.61
C ILE A 453 -19.22 -37.78 -9.82
N SER A 454 -20.42 -37.50 -10.40
CA SER A 454 -21.68 -37.89 -9.78
C SER A 454 -21.82 -39.43 -9.78
N GLU A 455 -22.43 -40.00 -8.75
CA GLU A 455 -22.96 -41.36 -8.84
C GLU A 455 -24.02 -41.42 -9.97
N LYS A 456 -23.84 -42.34 -10.91
CA LYS A 456 -24.92 -42.72 -11.82
C LYS A 456 -25.71 -43.82 -11.19
#